data_ded2c6b78c225a3f6b680f4888dfce28
#
_entry.id   ded2c6b78c225a3f6b680f4888dfce28
#
_cell.length_a   1.000
_cell.length_b   1.000
_cell.length_c   1.000
_cell.angle_alpha   90.00
_cell.angle_beta   90.00
_cell.angle_gamma   90.00
#
_symmetry.space_group_name_H-M   'P 1'
#
loop_
_entity.id
_entity.type
_entity.pdbx_description
1 polymer ?
#
loop_
_entity_poly.entity_id
_entity_poly.type
_entity_poly.pdbx_seq_one_letter_code
_entity_poly.pdbx_strand_id
1 'polypeptide(L)'
;YGVSVTDINSDGKNEFIVTGFGYPNLALGYIDGKLKNIIQEDVFLDRDRKTIGVAACDIDKDGFEEIYFLNTDTYSGTKKYSDRLIDKNNNNYFDLFELKKNIENLNLTAGRSVVCVDRKGDGEYGIYVANYGGPTRFYEIENNTITDKAKTLNLDKVTGGRAVVSGHILTDRADIFAANERGANFLLKNNDGKFEDVAFDYRVDDVIQNGRGTALSDIYYRGRLDILSGNWNGYHRAYVLENNEFKDIGNKAFDRPSRIRTIISADFDNDGFDEVFMNNIAEPNKLFKINENGKFEEIKLKTALETQGFGTGAAVADIDNDGILELLVSHGESKAQPLTLYKAKVEKNNKYLRIKPINKFGAPARGA
;
A
#
# COMPACT_ATOMS: atom_id res chain seq x y z
N TYR A 1 -0.09 5.38 -11.05
CA TYR A 1 0.21 5.89 -9.72
C TYR A 1 0.31 4.79 -8.68
N GLY A 2 -0.76 4.46 -7.97
CA GLY A 2 -0.76 3.38 -7.01
C GLY A 2 -0.66 2.03 -7.70
N VAL A 3 -0.09 1.05 -7.02
CA VAL A 3 -0.01 -0.34 -7.48
C VAL A 3 -0.42 -1.25 -6.34
N SER A 4 -1.25 -2.24 -6.60
CA SER A 4 -1.61 -3.33 -5.70
C SER A 4 -1.46 -4.66 -6.42
N VAL A 5 -1.52 -5.74 -5.67
CA VAL A 5 -1.43 -7.11 -6.18
C VAL A 5 -2.61 -7.91 -5.69
N THR A 6 -3.31 -8.59 -6.60
CA THR A 6 -4.44 -9.48 -6.29
C THR A 6 -4.64 -10.50 -7.40
N ASP A 7 -5.26 -11.62 -7.09
CA ASP A 7 -5.76 -12.61 -8.05
C ASP A 7 -7.20 -12.20 -8.47
N ILE A 8 -7.29 -11.19 -9.34
CA ILE A 8 -8.58 -10.53 -9.66
C ILE A 8 -9.52 -11.42 -10.50
N ASN A 9 -8.95 -12.37 -11.22
CA ASN A 9 -9.73 -13.27 -12.09
C ASN A 9 -9.95 -14.66 -11.46
N SER A 10 -9.34 -14.90 -10.27
CA SER A 10 -9.43 -16.15 -9.51
C SER A 10 -8.84 -17.36 -10.25
N ASP A 11 -7.78 -17.15 -11.04
CA ASP A 11 -7.06 -18.22 -11.73
C ASP A 11 -5.87 -18.80 -10.93
N GLY A 12 -5.66 -18.30 -9.71
CA GLY A 12 -4.58 -18.71 -8.81
C GLY A 12 -3.28 -17.96 -9.02
N LYS A 13 -3.22 -17.02 -9.97
CA LYS A 13 -2.08 -16.15 -10.22
C LYS A 13 -2.39 -14.73 -9.77
N ASN A 14 -1.34 -13.98 -9.49
CA ASN A 14 -1.50 -12.59 -9.12
C ASN A 14 -1.43 -11.68 -10.35
N GLU A 15 -2.24 -10.63 -10.34
CA GLU A 15 -2.14 -9.49 -11.25
C GLU A 15 -1.66 -8.26 -10.52
N PHE A 16 -0.99 -7.36 -11.26
CA PHE A 16 -0.75 -5.99 -10.81
C PHE A 16 -1.93 -5.10 -11.19
N ILE A 17 -2.56 -4.49 -10.20
CA ILE A 17 -3.57 -3.45 -10.41
C ILE A 17 -2.86 -2.11 -10.36
N VAL A 18 -2.84 -1.39 -11.47
CA VAL A 18 -2.14 -0.11 -11.62
C VAL A 18 -3.12 1.01 -11.85
N THR A 19 -3.07 2.05 -11.01
CA THR A 19 -3.98 3.19 -11.13
C THR A 19 -3.51 4.22 -12.15
N GLY A 20 -4.46 4.78 -12.91
CA GLY A 20 -4.24 5.78 -13.94
C GLY A 20 -4.57 7.20 -13.46
N PHE A 21 -3.61 8.11 -13.48
CA PHE A 21 -3.82 9.52 -13.19
C PHE A 21 -4.08 10.29 -14.50
N GLY A 22 -5.33 10.33 -14.92
CA GLY A 22 -5.74 10.82 -16.25
C GLY A 22 -5.46 9.82 -17.37
N TYR A 23 -5.27 8.55 -17.02
CA TYR A 23 -5.13 7.40 -17.91
C TYR A 23 -6.00 6.26 -17.35
N PRO A 24 -6.31 5.22 -18.15
CA PRO A 24 -7.05 4.07 -17.63
C PRO A 24 -6.32 3.37 -16.49
N ASN A 25 -7.08 2.85 -15.52
CA ASN A 25 -6.58 1.84 -14.62
C ASN A 25 -6.29 0.56 -15.40
N LEU A 26 -5.37 -0.27 -14.92
CA LEU A 26 -4.96 -1.50 -15.58
C LEU A 26 -4.97 -2.68 -14.59
N ALA A 27 -5.39 -3.85 -15.06
CA ALA A 27 -5.14 -5.13 -14.40
C ALA A 27 -4.17 -5.92 -15.28
N LEU A 28 -2.93 -6.06 -14.84
CA LEU A 28 -1.84 -6.62 -15.64
C LEU A 28 -1.54 -8.05 -15.25
N GLY A 29 -2.00 -9.01 -16.04
CA GLY A 29 -1.63 -10.41 -15.93
C GLY A 29 -0.39 -10.75 -16.78
N TYR A 30 0.36 -11.77 -16.34
CA TYR A 30 1.53 -12.27 -17.08
C TYR A 30 1.12 -13.38 -18.03
N ILE A 31 1.08 -13.09 -19.33
CA ILE A 31 0.60 -13.97 -20.38
C ILE A 31 1.63 -14.03 -21.52
N ASP A 32 2.10 -15.25 -21.86
CA ASP A 32 3.09 -15.49 -22.91
C ASP A 32 4.38 -14.65 -22.73
N GLY A 33 4.88 -14.55 -21.51
CA GLY A 33 6.11 -13.82 -21.20
C GLY A 33 5.98 -12.30 -21.19
N LYS A 34 4.75 -11.75 -21.15
CA LYS A 34 4.49 -10.31 -21.19
C LYS A 34 3.35 -9.91 -20.26
N LEU A 35 3.42 -8.71 -19.71
CA LEU A 35 2.30 -8.08 -19.05
C LEU A 35 1.24 -7.65 -20.08
N LYS A 36 0.00 -8.09 -19.86
CA LYS A 36 -1.16 -7.71 -20.69
C LYS A 36 -2.28 -7.21 -19.78
N ASN A 37 -2.97 -6.16 -20.18
CA ASN A 37 -4.18 -5.74 -19.48
C ASN A 37 -5.31 -6.73 -19.77
N ILE A 38 -5.84 -7.36 -18.73
CA ILE A 38 -6.84 -8.42 -18.82
C ILE A 38 -8.28 -7.93 -18.60
N ILE A 39 -8.48 -6.68 -18.18
CA ILE A 39 -9.80 -6.09 -17.94
C ILE A 39 -10.01 -4.92 -18.89
N GLN A 40 -11.19 -4.88 -19.54
CA GLN A 40 -11.53 -3.86 -20.54
C GLN A 40 -12.81 -3.07 -20.20
N GLU A 41 -13.49 -3.42 -19.11
CA GLU A 41 -14.74 -2.80 -18.67
C GLU A 41 -14.51 -1.36 -18.22
N ASP A 42 -15.31 -0.42 -18.73
CA ASP A 42 -15.14 1.01 -18.49
C ASP A 42 -15.24 1.40 -17.00
N VAL A 43 -16.06 0.71 -16.22
CA VAL A 43 -16.18 0.95 -14.77
C VAL A 43 -14.85 0.70 -14.04
N PHE A 44 -14.09 -0.31 -14.46
CA PHE A 44 -12.77 -0.63 -13.92
C PHE A 44 -11.70 0.32 -14.46
N LEU A 45 -11.71 0.58 -15.77
CA LEU A 45 -10.72 1.44 -16.43
C LEU A 45 -10.80 2.88 -15.94
N ASP A 46 -11.98 3.36 -15.53
CA ASP A 46 -12.24 4.66 -14.89
C ASP A 46 -11.54 5.85 -15.56
N ARG A 47 -11.65 5.92 -16.89
CA ARG A 47 -10.87 6.81 -17.78
C ARG A 47 -11.00 8.30 -17.46
N ASP A 48 -12.15 8.70 -16.90
CA ASP A 48 -12.49 10.11 -16.66
C ASP A 48 -12.01 10.62 -15.28
N ARG A 49 -11.45 9.75 -14.46
CA ARG A 49 -11.00 10.08 -13.12
C ARG A 49 -9.46 10.06 -13.00
N LYS A 50 -8.98 10.55 -11.88
CA LYS A 50 -7.56 10.55 -11.53
C LYS A 50 -7.35 9.66 -10.34
N THR A 51 -7.08 8.40 -10.59
CA THR A 51 -6.89 7.41 -9.54
C THR A 51 -5.45 7.45 -9.03
N ILE A 52 -5.27 7.55 -7.70
CA ILE A 52 -3.95 7.72 -7.08
C ILE A 52 -3.58 6.55 -6.17
N GLY A 53 -4.55 5.87 -5.57
CA GLY A 53 -4.34 4.76 -4.67
C GLY A 53 -5.26 3.59 -4.99
N VAL A 54 -4.86 2.40 -4.58
CA VAL A 54 -5.63 1.17 -4.76
C VAL A 54 -5.36 0.21 -3.61
N ALA A 55 -6.42 -0.46 -3.16
CA ALA A 55 -6.34 -1.60 -2.25
C ALA A 55 -7.29 -2.70 -2.71
N ALA A 56 -6.97 -3.94 -2.37
CA ALA A 56 -7.78 -5.12 -2.68
C ALA A 56 -7.99 -5.96 -1.43
N CYS A 57 -9.23 -6.29 -1.11
CA CYS A 57 -9.61 -7.22 -0.06
C CYS A 57 -11.08 -7.62 -0.19
N ASP A 58 -11.41 -8.80 0.32
CA ASP A 58 -12.77 -9.30 0.43
C ASP A 58 -13.53 -8.55 1.54
N ILE A 59 -14.19 -7.46 1.19
CA ILE A 59 -14.87 -6.60 2.16
C ILE A 59 -16.34 -7.02 2.35
N ASP A 60 -16.95 -7.69 1.37
CA ASP A 60 -18.34 -8.12 1.43
C ASP A 60 -18.51 -9.60 1.84
N LYS A 61 -17.39 -10.34 1.94
CA LYS A 61 -17.31 -11.72 2.46
C LYS A 61 -17.83 -12.77 1.49
N ASP A 62 -17.71 -12.53 0.21
CA ASP A 62 -18.15 -13.47 -0.83
C ASP A 62 -17.02 -14.41 -1.30
N GLY A 63 -15.78 -14.20 -0.81
CA GLY A 63 -14.60 -15.00 -1.14
C GLY A 63 -13.78 -14.46 -2.30
N PHE A 64 -14.19 -13.33 -2.88
CA PHE A 64 -13.44 -12.59 -3.89
C PHE A 64 -12.98 -11.25 -3.30
N GLU A 65 -11.97 -10.62 -3.90
CA GLU A 65 -11.49 -9.34 -3.43
C GLU A 65 -12.09 -8.19 -4.25
N GLU A 66 -12.73 -7.23 -3.57
CA GLU A 66 -13.12 -5.97 -4.15
C GLU A 66 -11.90 -5.06 -4.31
N ILE A 67 -11.97 -4.19 -5.31
CA ILE A 67 -10.92 -3.21 -5.61
C ILE A 67 -11.41 -1.80 -5.25
N TYR A 68 -10.79 -1.20 -4.25
CA TYR A 68 -11.02 0.20 -3.92
C TYR A 68 -10.09 1.09 -4.74
N PHE A 69 -10.64 1.93 -5.61
CA PHE A 69 -9.92 2.96 -6.35
C PHE A 69 -10.09 4.32 -5.68
N LEU A 70 -8.99 4.83 -5.14
CA LEU A 70 -8.92 6.13 -4.49
C LEU A 70 -8.67 7.22 -5.53
N ASN A 71 -9.68 8.03 -5.79
CA ASN A 71 -9.63 9.11 -6.76
C ASN A 71 -9.22 10.44 -6.13
N THR A 72 -8.57 11.30 -6.93
CA THR A 72 -8.28 12.67 -6.56
C THR A 72 -8.19 13.55 -7.81
N ASP A 73 -8.87 14.69 -7.79
CA ASP A 73 -8.78 15.69 -8.85
C ASP A 73 -8.34 17.06 -8.32
N THR A 74 -8.05 17.11 -7.01
CA THR A 74 -7.55 18.30 -6.31
C THR A 74 -6.43 17.93 -5.35
N TYR A 75 -5.63 18.92 -4.95
CA TYR A 75 -4.54 18.71 -4.01
C TYR A 75 -5.03 18.40 -2.59
N SER A 76 -6.08 19.07 -2.12
CA SER A 76 -6.66 18.85 -0.79
C SER A 76 -8.11 19.27 -0.73
N GLY A 77 -8.83 18.81 0.30
CA GLY A 77 -10.22 19.18 0.52
C GLY A 77 -11.19 18.50 -0.45
N THR A 78 -12.28 19.18 -0.79
CA THR A 78 -13.37 18.62 -1.61
C THR A 78 -12.94 18.37 -3.05
N LYS A 79 -13.25 17.19 -3.58
CA LYS A 79 -13.03 16.76 -4.96
C LYS A 79 -14.34 16.57 -5.71
N LYS A 80 -14.29 16.58 -7.05
CA LYS A 80 -15.45 16.43 -7.93
C LYS A 80 -15.93 14.98 -8.01
N TYR A 81 -15.01 14.05 -8.20
CA TYR A 81 -15.31 12.63 -8.39
C TYR A 81 -15.08 11.83 -7.12
N SER A 82 -16.07 11.01 -6.75
CA SER A 82 -15.93 10.06 -5.65
C SER A 82 -14.91 8.96 -5.96
N ASP A 83 -14.53 8.23 -4.94
CA ASP A 83 -13.82 6.96 -5.10
C ASP A 83 -14.75 5.90 -5.71
N ARG A 84 -14.18 4.76 -6.10
CA ARG A 84 -14.93 3.59 -6.54
C ARG A 84 -14.58 2.39 -5.65
N LEU A 85 -15.57 1.54 -5.46
CA LEU A 85 -15.40 0.21 -4.87
C LEU A 85 -15.94 -0.81 -5.86
N ILE A 86 -15.04 -1.40 -6.61
CA ILE A 86 -15.36 -2.31 -7.70
C ILE A 86 -15.51 -3.72 -7.15
N ASP A 87 -16.65 -4.29 -7.40
CA ASP A 87 -17.02 -5.67 -7.11
C ASP A 87 -17.31 -6.40 -8.42
N LYS A 88 -17.39 -7.74 -8.37
CA LYS A 88 -17.57 -8.62 -9.51
C LYS A 88 -18.76 -9.55 -9.30
N ASN A 89 -19.71 -9.52 -10.21
CA ASN A 89 -20.83 -10.46 -10.25
C ASN A 89 -20.89 -11.16 -11.61
N ASN A 90 -20.78 -12.49 -11.62
CA ASN A 90 -20.86 -13.31 -12.84
C ASN A 90 -19.98 -12.80 -14.00
N ASN A 91 -18.73 -12.45 -13.75
CA ASN A 91 -17.76 -11.86 -14.68
C ASN A 91 -18.02 -10.40 -15.13
N ASN A 92 -18.99 -9.69 -14.55
CA ASN A 92 -19.18 -8.27 -14.79
C ASN A 92 -18.73 -7.46 -13.58
N TYR A 93 -17.91 -6.45 -13.82
CA TYR A 93 -17.50 -5.51 -12.78
C TYR A 93 -18.53 -4.40 -12.62
N PHE A 94 -18.78 -3.98 -11.38
CA PHE A 94 -19.67 -2.87 -11.06
C PHE A 94 -19.17 -2.10 -9.83
N ASP A 95 -19.61 -0.86 -9.66
CA ASP A 95 -19.22 -0.01 -8.56
C ASP A 95 -20.28 -0.04 -7.44
N LEU A 96 -19.91 -0.53 -6.28
CA LEU A 96 -20.80 -0.57 -5.11
C LEU A 96 -21.24 0.81 -4.64
N PHE A 97 -20.46 1.87 -4.88
CA PHE A 97 -20.84 3.24 -4.57
C PHE A 97 -21.93 3.80 -5.50
N GLU A 98 -22.14 3.23 -6.68
CA GLU A 98 -23.23 3.63 -7.59
C GLU A 98 -24.60 3.08 -7.16
N LEU A 99 -24.63 2.13 -6.23
CA LEU A 99 -25.91 1.65 -5.67
C LEU A 99 -26.57 2.76 -4.86
N LYS A 100 -27.87 3.01 -5.12
CA LYS A 100 -28.64 4.11 -4.50
C LYS A 100 -28.48 4.19 -2.97
N LYS A 101 -28.38 3.03 -2.30
CA LYS A 101 -28.23 2.93 -0.85
C LYS A 101 -26.85 3.38 -0.32
N ASN A 102 -25.86 3.53 -1.18
CA ASN A 102 -24.48 3.86 -0.83
C ASN A 102 -24.07 5.30 -1.16
N ILE A 103 -24.90 6.05 -1.86
CA ILE A 103 -24.60 7.42 -2.34
C ILE A 103 -24.26 8.38 -1.19
N GLU A 104 -24.84 8.20 -0.01
CA GLU A 104 -24.58 9.06 1.16
C GLU A 104 -23.20 8.81 1.79
N ASN A 105 -22.54 7.69 1.43
CA ASN A 105 -21.23 7.31 1.95
C ASN A 105 -20.07 7.57 0.99
N LEU A 106 -20.27 8.30 -0.09
CA LEU A 106 -19.24 8.66 -1.04
C LEU A 106 -18.08 9.43 -0.39
N ASN A 107 -16.85 9.06 -0.70
CA ASN A 107 -15.70 9.87 -0.36
C ASN A 107 -15.49 11.00 -1.37
N LEU A 108 -15.88 12.20 -1.01
CA LEU A 108 -15.68 13.43 -1.78
C LEU A 108 -14.53 14.29 -1.25
N THR A 109 -13.59 13.69 -0.50
CA THR A 109 -12.37 14.35 -0.04
C THR A 109 -11.16 13.82 -0.81
N ALA A 110 -10.23 14.69 -1.16
CA ALA A 110 -8.98 14.30 -1.84
C ALA A 110 -8.23 13.24 -1.02
N GLY A 111 -8.17 12.02 -1.51
CA GLY A 111 -7.45 10.92 -0.87
C GLY A 111 -6.00 10.84 -1.34
N ARG A 112 -5.16 10.13 -0.57
CA ARG A 112 -3.75 9.92 -0.91
C ARG A 112 -3.28 8.48 -0.76
N SER A 113 -3.82 7.74 0.20
CA SER A 113 -3.49 6.34 0.42
C SER A 113 -4.69 5.59 0.99
N VAL A 114 -4.73 4.31 0.77
CA VAL A 114 -5.81 3.42 1.17
C VAL A 114 -5.23 2.07 1.56
N VAL A 115 -5.80 1.44 2.59
CA VAL A 115 -5.39 0.12 3.07
C VAL A 115 -6.57 -0.67 3.60
N CYS A 116 -6.53 -1.99 3.41
CA CYS A 116 -7.46 -2.92 4.03
C CYS A 116 -7.03 -3.24 5.47
N VAL A 117 -7.99 -3.37 6.37
CA VAL A 117 -7.75 -3.58 7.80
C VAL A 117 -8.72 -4.62 8.35
N ASP A 118 -8.21 -5.76 8.78
CA ASP A 118 -8.96 -6.69 9.62
C ASP A 118 -8.87 -6.23 11.09
N ARG A 119 -9.76 -5.32 11.49
CA ARG A 119 -9.72 -4.75 12.84
C ARG A 119 -10.15 -5.71 13.94
N LYS A 120 -10.84 -6.80 13.61
CA LYS A 120 -11.32 -7.78 14.60
C LYS A 120 -10.44 -9.03 14.68
N GLY A 121 -9.55 -9.25 13.68
CA GLY A 121 -8.77 -10.47 13.56
C GLY A 121 -9.64 -11.67 13.18
N ASP A 122 -10.72 -11.46 12.45
CA ASP A 122 -11.70 -12.49 12.11
C ASP A 122 -11.87 -12.72 10.60
N GLY A 123 -11.03 -12.07 9.79
CA GLY A 123 -11.06 -12.14 8.33
C GLY A 123 -12.11 -11.20 7.70
N GLU A 124 -12.75 -10.33 8.50
CA GLU A 124 -13.70 -9.33 7.99
C GLU A 124 -12.98 -7.99 7.83
N TYR A 125 -12.78 -7.58 6.59
CA TYR A 125 -12.03 -6.36 6.27
C TYR A 125 -12.90 -5.12 6.28
N GLY A 126 -12.27 -4.01 6.70
CA GLY A 126 -12.69 -2.66 6.40
C GLY A 126 -11.63 -1.94 5.57
N ILE A 127 -11.97 -0.80 4.99
CA ILE A 127 -11.08 0.01 4.17
C ILE A 127 -10.82 1.35 4.88
N TYR A 128 -9.58 1.58 5.30
CA TYR A 128 -9.13 2.87 5.82
C TYR A 128 -8.62 3.75 4.68
N VAL A 129 -9.17 4.96 4.57
CA VAL A 129 -8.82 5.94 3.54
C VAL A 129 -8.17 7.17 4.19
N ALA A 130 -6.89 7.38 3.88
CA ALA A 130 -6.14 8.55 4.31
C ALA A 130 -6.43 9.73 3.37
N ASN A 131 -7.31 10.63 3.82
CA ASN A 131 -7.67 11.84 3.11
C ASN A 131 -6.69 13.00 3.42
N TYR A 132 -6.64 13.99 2.55
CA TYR A 132 -5.83 15.19 2.70
C TYR A 132 -6.72 16.44 2.77
N GLY A 133 -6.69 17.12 3.93
CA GLY A 133 -7.50 18.32 4.18
C GLY A 133 -8.98 18.04 4.42
N GLY A 134 -9.30 16.87 4.93
CA GLY A 134 -10.62 16.45 5.39
C GLY A 134 -10.53 15.16 6.19
N PRO A 135 -11.63 14.69 6.77
CA PRO A 135 -11.61 13.52 7.64
C PRO A 135 -11.25 12.26 6.88
N THR A 136 -10.48 11.39 7.51
CA THR A 136 -10.25 10.03 7.07
C THR A 136 -11.53 9.22 7.10
N ARG A 137 -11.61 8.13 6.34
CA ARG A 137 -12.77 7.24 6.27
C ARG A 137 -12.38 5.83 6.71
N PHE A 138 -13.37 5.10 7.18
CA PHE A 138 -13.27 3.66 7.41
C PHE A 138 -14.55 2.99 6.97
N TYR A 139 -14.49 2.30 5.84
CA TYR A 139 -15.65 1.64 5.26
C TYR A 139 -15.75 0.18 5.66
N GLU A 140 -16.93 -0.23 6.06
CA GLU A 140 -17.32 -1.64 6.20
C GLU A 140 -18.57 -1.88 5.35
N ILE A 141 -18.75 -3.13 4.90
CA ILE A 141 -19.91 -3.54 4.10
C ILE A 141 -20.72 -4.60 4.86
N GLU A 142 -22.02 -4.43 4.83
CA GLU A 142 -22.97 -5.43 5.27
C GLU A 142 -24.15 -5.48 4.29
N ASN A 143 -24.41 -6.65 3.70
CA ASN A 143 -25.45 -6.84 2.69
C ASN A 143 -25.38 -5.80 1.55
N ASN A 144 -24.18 -5.59 0.97
CA ASN A 144 -23.87 -4.60 -0.05
C ASN A 144 -24.19 -3.15 0.36
N THR A 145 -24.33 -2.87 1.66
CA THR A 145 -24.50 -1.52 2.19
C THR A 145 -23.19 -1.06 2.81
N ILE A 146 -22.58 -0.04 2.17
CA ILE A 146 -21.36 0.58 2.65
C ILE A 146 -21.71 1.51 3.82
N THR A 147 -20.95 1.44 4.89
CA THR A 147 -21.08 2.34 6.05
C THR A 147 -19.73 2.91 6.43
N ASP A 148 -19.64 4.23 6.58
CA ASP A 148 -18.46 4.88 7.16
C ASP A 148 -18.47 4.77 8.69
N LYS A 149 -17.57 3.98 9.22
CA LYS A 149 -17.40 3.74 10.66
C LYS A 149 -16.31 4.61 11.30
N ALA A 150 -15.62 5.46 10.56
CA ALA A 150 -14.44 6.19 11.06
C ALA A 150 -14.71 6.88 12.39
N LYS A 151 -15.82 7.61 12.51
CA LYS A 151 -16.17 8.32 13.74
C LYS A 151 -16.38 7.39 14.95
N THR A 152 -17.06 6.27 14.75
CA THR A 152 -17.36 5.31 15.84
C THR A 152 -16.14 4.52 16.28
N LEU A 153 -15.13 4.43 15.40
CA LEU A 153 -13.86 3.73 15.61
C LEU A 153 -12.72 4.67 16.05
N ASN A 154 -13.01 5.96 16.26
CA ASN A 154 -12.03 7.00 16.60
C ASN A 154 -10.95 7.21 15.50
N LEU A 155 -11.34 7.03 14.24
CA LEU A 155 -10.49 7.15 13.07
C LEU A 155 -10.75 8.40 12.23
N ASP A 156 -11.76 9.22 12.52
CA ASP A 156 -12.18 10.41 11.75
C ASP A 156 -11.23 11.61 11.93
N LYS A 157 -9.95 11.43 11.61
CA LYS A 157 -8.92 12.46 11.78
C LYS A 157 -8.81 13.35 10.53
N VAL A 158 -8.72 14.66 10.74
CA VAL A 158 -8.42 15.62 9.65
C VAL A 158 -6.90 15.80 9.58
N THR A 159 -6.30 15.39 8.49
CA THR A 159 -4.85 15.30 8.38
C THR A 159 -4.31 15.67 7.00
N GLY A 160 -2.98 15.73 6.90
CA GLY A 160 -2.25 15.67 5.65
C GLY A 160 -1.87 14.24 5.27
N GLY A 161 -2.81 13.28 5.36
CA GLY A 161 -2.54 11.86 5.13
C GLY A 161 -1.88 11.60 3.78
N ARG A 162 -0.77 10.84 3.77
CA ARG A 162 0.00 10.55 2.55
C ARG A 162 0.26 9.10 2.30
N ALA A 163 0.67 8.38 3.31
CA ALA A 163 0.95 6.95 3.19
C ALA A 163 0.38 6.22 4.40
N VAL A 164 -0.09 5.03 4.20
CA VAL A 164 -0.69 4.21 5.24
C VAL A 164 -0.32 2.74 5.03
N VAL A 165 -0.02 2.07 6.13
CA VAL A 165 0.14 0.61 6.20
C VAL A 165 -0.61 0.07 7.40
N SER A 166 -1.03 -1.19 7.31
CA SER A 166 -1.70 -1.90 8.40
C SER A 166 -1.06 -3.26 8.61
N GLY A 167 -0.95 -3.67 9.85
CA GLY A 167 -0.37 -4.96 10.23
C GLY A 167 -0.27 -5.12 11.75
N HIS A 168 0.27 -6.25 12.21
CA HIS A 168 0.47 -6.57 13.62
C HIS A 168 1.71 -5.84 14.17
N ILE A 169 1.58 -4.54 14.44
CA ILE A 169 2.68 -3.67 14.87
C ILE A 169 2.86 -3.72 16.39
N LEU A 170 1.81 -3.40 17.14
CA LEU A 170 1.79 -3.36 18.61
C LEU A 170 0.94 -4.47 19.22
N THR A 171 -0.06 -4.94 18.49
CA THR A 171 -1.05 -5.90 18.96
C THR A 171 -1.08 -7.14 18.08
N ASP A 172 -1.81 -8.15 18.48
CA ASP A 172 -2.13 -9.36 17.71
C ASP A 172 -3.29 -9.13 16.69
N ARG A 173 -3.64 -7.86 16.47
CA ARG A 173 -4.62 -7.40 15.49
C ARG A 173 -4.00 -6.36 14.58
N ALA A 174 -4.69 -6.02 13.50
CA ALA A 174 -4.21 -5.02 12.57
C ALA A 174 -4.24 -3.61 13.20
N ASP A 175 -3.07 -3.09 13.55
CA ASP A 175 -2.84 -1.67 13.84
C ASP A 175 -2.66 -0.90 12.53
N ILE A 176 -2.68 0.44 12.58
CA ILE A 176 -2.47 1.29 11.39
C ILE A 176 -1.37 2.30 11.68
N PHE A 177 -0.34 2.35 10.83
CA PHE A 177 0.59 3.46 10.80
C PHE A 177 0.29 4.38 9.61
N ALA A 178 0.05 5.66 9.87
CA ALA A 178 -0.26 6.66 8.85
C ALA A 178 0.76 7.80 8.90
N ALA A 179 1.56 7.92 7.84
CA ALA A 179 2.51 8.99 7.69
C ALA A 179 1.83 10.21 7.05
N ASN A 180 2.02 11.38 7.68
CA ASN A 180 1.37 12.61 7.29
C ASN A 180 2.36 13.63 6.70
N GLU A 181 1.86 14.48 5.82
CA GLU A 181 2.52 15.68 5.36
C GLU A 181 2.01 16.86 6.20
N ARG A 182 2.92 17.66 6.77
CA ARG A 182 2.59 18.83 7.60
C ARG A 182 1.77 18.48 8.84
N GLY A 183 2.27 17.58 9.64
CA GLY A 183 1.65 17.19 10.89
C GLY A 183 2.20 15.87 11.42
N ALA A 184 1.83 15.54 12.64
CA ALA A 184 2.24 14.31 13.28
C ALA A 184 1.78 13.07 12.50
N ASN A 185 2.62 12.05 12.43
CA ASN A 185 2.19 10.71 12.01
C ASN A 185 1.24 10.14 13.06
N PHE A 186 0.43 9.17 12.67
CA PHE A 186 -0.41 8.39 13.58
C PHE A 186 0.10 6.96 13.70
N LEU A 187 0.08 6.44 14.91
CA LEU A 187 0.14 5.02 15.20
C LEU A 187 -1.16 4.64 15.91
N LEU A 188 -2.11 4.16 15.14
CA LEU A 188 -3.44 3.85 15.59
C LEU A 188 -3.45 2.41 16.11
N LYS A 189 -3.25 2.27 17.42
CA LYS A 189 -3.25 0.99 18.13
C LYS A 189 -4.66 0.42 18.15
N ASN A 190 -4.80 -0.84 17.81
CA ASN A 190 -6.07 -1.54 17.80
C ASN A 190 -6.41 -2.11 19.17
N ASN A 191 -7.39 -1.53 19.82
CA ASN A 191 -7.94 -1.97 21.10
C ASN A 191 -9.31 -2.65 20.86
N ASP A 192 -9.30 -3.96 20.58
CA ASP A 192 -10.52 -4.75 20.30
C ASP A 192 -11.41 -4.16 19.20
N GLY A 193 -10.79 -3.74 18.09
CA GLY A 193 -11.48 -3.20 16.92
C GLY A 193 -11.81 -1.71 16.99
N LYS A 194 -11.44 -1.02 18.06
CA LYS A 194 -11.41 0.45 18.16
C LYS A 194 -9.97 0.93 18.21
N PHE A 195 -9.74 2.15 17.77
CA PHE A 195 -8.38 2.65 17.60
C PHE A 195 -8.05 3.80 18.56
N GLU A 196 -6.80 3.82 18.99
CA GLU A 196 -6.22 4.87 19.82
C GLU A 196 -4.92 5.33 19.17
N ASP A 197 -4.74 6.64 19.04
CA ASP A 197 -3.48 7.19 18.53
C ASP A 197 -2.44 7.23 19.64
N VAL A 198 -1.42 6.43 19.50
CA VAL A 198 -0.31 6.28 20.46
C VAL A 198 1.04 6.72 19.86
N ALA A 199 1.04 7.42 18.73
CA ALA A 199 2.27 7.77 18.01
C ALA A 199 3.24 8.58 18.88
N PHE A 200 2.74 9.52 19.68
CA PHE A 200 3.56 10.32 20.59
C PHE A 200 4.20 9.48 21.69
N ASP A 201 3.42 8.61 22.32
CA ASP A 201 3.90 7.75 23.42
C ASP A 201 4.97 6.76 22.94
N TYR A 202 4.87 6.31 21.69
CA TYR A 202 5.81 5.41 21.05
C TYR A 202 6.88 6.11 20.23
N ARG A 203 6.93 7.46 20.21
CA ARG A 203 7.95 8.30 19.54
C ARG A 203 8.06 8.10 18.03
N VAL A 204 6.92 7.88 17.35
CA VAL A 204 6.86 7.76 15.89
C VAL A 204 6.04 8.87 15.22
N ASP A 205 5.63 9.88 15.99
CA ASP A 205 4.83 11.01 15.54
C ASP A 205 5.55 11.94 14.53
N ASP A 206 6.88 12.01 14.57
CA ASP A 206 7.80 12.70 13.61
C ASP A 206 7.23 14.00 12.99
N VAL A 207 6.78 14.91 13.84
CA VAL A 207 5.95 16.09 13.51
C VAL A 207 6.58 17.06 12.51
N ILE A 208 7.93 17.02 12.32
CA ILE A 208 8.65 17.94 11.46
C ILE A 208 8.92 17.40 10.04
N GLN A 209 8.58 16.16 9.78
CA GLN A 209 8.82 15.50 8.50
C GLN A 209 7.57 15.51 7.60
N ASN A 210 7.76 15.21 6.33
CA ASN A 210 6.69 15.09 5.35
C ASN A 210 6.60 13.65 4.85
N GLY A 211 5.84 12.82 5.54
CA GLY A 211 5.69 11.42 5.21
C GLY A 211 5.12 11.19 3.81
N ARG A 212 5.66 10.19 3.07
CA ARG A 212 5.24 9.88 1.69
C ARG A 212 5.15 8.39 1.39
N GLY A 213 6.04 7.59 1.91
CA GLY A 213 6.08 6.16 1.71
C GLY A 213 6.21 5.44 3.03
N THR A 214 5.49 4.32 3.19
CA THR A 214 5.55 3.49 4.39
C THR A 214 5.60 2.02 4.00
N ALA A 215 6.32 1.23 4.79
CA ALA A 215 6.28 -0.21 4.73
C ALA A 215 6.42 -0.80 6.15
N LEU A 216 6.00 -2.04 6.29
CA LEU A 216 6.29 -2.87 7.46
C LEU A 216 7.32 -3.92 7.07
N SER A 217 8.23 -4.25 7.98
CA SER A 217 9.25 -5.27 7.79
C SER A 217 9.66 -5.84 9.13
N ASP A 218 9.94 -7.12 9.20
CA ASP A 218 10.62 -7.71 10.36
C ASP A 218 12.14 -7.51 10.21
N ILE A 219 12.60 -6.30 10.51
CA ILE A 219 13.98 -5.86 10.25
C ILE A 219 15.04 -6.79 10.88
N TYR A 220 14.74 -7.37 12.03
CA TYR A 220 15.67 -8.23 12.76
C TYR A 220 15.22 -9.69 12.84
N TYR A 221 14.24 -10.10 12.04
CA TYR A 221 13.72 -11.49 11.98
C TYR A 221 13.31 -12.02 13.34
N ARG A 222 12.56 -11.21 14.09
CA ARG A 222 12.10 -11.51 15.46
C ARG A 222 10.65 -11.96 15.50
N GLY A 223 9.99 -12.11 14.34
CA GLY A 223 8.57 -12.40 14.24
C GLY A 223 7.67 -11.22 14.61
N ARG A 224 8.16 -9.96 14.47
CA ARG A 224 7.38 -8.75 14.72
C ARG A 224 7.67 -7.71 13.67
N LEU A 225 6.65 -6.94 13.33
CA LEU A 225 6.75 -5.89 12.33
C LEU A 225 7.31 -4.60 12.92
N ASP A 226 8.29 -4.06 12.24
CA ASP A 226 8.90 -2.75 12.44
C ASP A 226 8.40 -1.78 11.34
N ILE A 227 8.59 -0.46 11.53
CA ILE A 227 8.03 0.56 10.65
C ILE A 227 9.13 1.23 9.84
N LEU A 228 8.99 1.22 8.51
CA LEU A 228 9.79 2.03 7.60
C LEU A 228 8.97 3.24 7.15
N SER A 229 9.52 4.45 7.31
CA SER A 229 8.85 5.70 6.94
C SER A 229 9.76 6.59 6.09
N GLY A 230 9.35 6.80 4.85
CA GLY A 230 10.03 7.66 3.90
C GLY A 230 9.45 9.06 3.90
N ASN A 231 10.31 10.06 4.03
CA ASN A 231 9.96 11.45 4.15
C ASN A 231 10.40 12.26 2.92
N TRP A 232 9.51 13.07 2.36
CA TRP A 232 9.76 13.89 1.19
C TRP A 232 10.75 15.02 1.51
N ASN A 233 11.93 14.98 0.87
CA ASN A 233 13.04 15.90 1.14
C ASN A 233 13.44 15.97 2.63
N GLY A 234 13.14 14.94 3.39
CA GLY A 234 13.42 14.82 4.81
C GLY A 234 14.12 13.51 5.16
N TYR A 235 14.58 13.38 6.39
CA TYR A 235 15.25 12.18 6.87
C TYR A 235 14.28 11.01 6.91
N HIS A 236 14.62 9.89 6.24
CA HIS A 236 13.86 8.66 6.32
C HIS A 236 14.05 8.02 7.70
N ARG A 237 13.10 7.18 8.10
CA ARG A 237 13.10 6.51 9.41
C ARG A 237 12.95 5.00 9.25
N ALA A 238 13.67 4.28 10.11
CA ALA A 238 13.51 2.87 10.34
C ALA A 238 13.28 2.66 11.84
N TYR A 239 12.02 2.52 12.22
CA TYR A 239 11.61 2.41 13.61
C TYR A 239 11.51 0.95 14.03
N VAL A 240 12.33 0.56 14.99
CA VAL A 240 12.35 -0.78 15.60
C VAL A 240 11.84 -0.71 17.02
N LEU A 241 10.87 -1.54 17.36
CA LEU A 241 10.28 -1.57 18.70
C LEU A 241 11.20 -2.29 19.69
N GLU A 242 11.72 -1.56 20.68
CA GLU A 242 12.53 -2.08 21.77
C GLU A 242 12.05 -1.53 23.12
N ASN A 243 11.84 -2.41 24.11
CA ASN A 243 11.41 -2.02 25.45
C ASN A 243 10.16 -1.10 25.47
N ASN A 244 9.17 -1.40 24.63
CA ASN A 244 7.93 -0.63 24.45
C ASN A 244 8.10 0.81 23.91
N GLU A 245 9.21 1.13 23.27
CA GLU A 245 9.44 2.36 22.53
C GLU A 245 10.02 2.03 21.16
N PHE A 246 9.66 2.78 20.13
CA PHE A 246 10.34 2.71 18.85
C PHE A 246 11.64 3.51 18.89
N LYS A 247 12.70 2.88 18.41
CA LYS A 247 13.99 3.54 18.16
C LYS A 247 14.23 3.65 16.66
N ASP A 248 14.63 4.82 16.24
CA ASP A 248 15.08 5.01 14.88
C ASP A 248 16.50 4.47 14.73
N ILE A 249 16.63 3.41 13.92
CA ILE A 249 17.92 2.76 13.61
C ILE A 249 18.46 3.17 12.24
N GLY A 250 17.80 4.11 11.55
CA GLY A 250 18.27 4.65 10.28
C GLY A 250 19.71 5.16 10.41
N ASN A 251 20.54 4.80 9.46
CA ASN A 251 21.93 5.29 9.39
C ASN A 251 22.09 6.29 8.23
N LYS A 252 23.25 6.97 8.14
CA LYS A 252 23.51 7.99 7.13
C LYS A 252 23.28 7.57 5.67
N ALA A 253 23.31 6.28 5.37
CA ALA A 253 23.00 5.78 4.02
C ALA A 253 21.48 5.74 3.80
N PHE A 254 20.74 5.19 4.77
CA PHE A 254 19.30 4.99 4.72
C PHE A 254 18.53 6.30 4.92
N ASP A 255 18.85 7.07 5.95
CA ASP A 255 18.12 8.27 6.37
C ASP A 255 18.29 9.47 5.43
N ARG A 256 19.21 9.37 4.46
CA ARG A 256 19.52 10.46 3.52
C ARG A 256 18.30 10.98 2.78
N PRO A 257 17.95 12.27 2.90
CA PRO A 257 16.79 12.86 2.25
C PRO A 257 16.72 12.57 0.75
N SER A 258 15.50 12.27 0.28
CA SER A 258 15.22 12.10 -1.15
C SER A 258 13.75 12.44 -1.46
N ARG A 259 13.41 12.53 -2.75
CA ARG A 259 12.03 12.73 -3.21
C ARG A 259 11.29 11.41 -3.26
N ILE A 260 11.23 10.73 -2.13
CA ILE A 260 10.61 9.41 -2.01
C ILE A 260 9.11 9.43 -2.29
N ARG A 261 8.60 8.35 -2.86
CA ARG A 261 7.17 8.09 -3.08
C ARG A 261 6.71 6.81 -2.43
N THR A 262 7.48 5.74 -2.55
CA THR A 262 7.08 4.41 -2.07
C THR A 262 8.27 3.71 -1.45
N ILE A 263 8.04 2.97 -0.38
CA ILE A 263 8.98 2.00 0.18
C ILE A 263 8.37 0.61 -0.03
N ILE A 264 9.19 -0.33 -0.45
CA ILE A 264 8.87 -1.76 -0.51
C ILE A 264 9.91 -2.51 0.30
N SER A 265 9.48 -3.39 1.20
CA SER A 265 10.32 -4.38 1.87
C SER A 265 9.96 -5.75 1.34
N ALA A 266 10.93 -6.46 0.79
CA ALA A 266 10.74 -7.79 0.21
C ALA A 266 12.10 -8.47 -0.01
N ASP A 267 12.11 -9.79 0.02
CA ASP A 267 13.25 -10.63 -0.35
C ASP A 267 13.35 -10.69 -1.90
N PHE A 268 14.10 -9.76 -2.48
CA PHE A 268 14.23 -9.64 -3.95
C PHE A 268 15.17 -10.67 -4.54
N ASP A 269 16.16 -11.14 -3.80
CA ASP A 269 17.17 -12.08 -4.31
C ASP A 269 17.00 -13.52 -3.79
N ASN A 270 15.90 -13.77 -3.07
CA ASN A 270 15.53 -15.06 -2.52
C ASN A 270 16.63 -15.64 -1.60
N ASP A 271 17.25 -14.78 -0.79
CA ASP A 271 18.25 -15.20 0.20
C ASP A 271 17.67 -15.44 1.60
N GLY A 272 16.38 -15.12 1.79
CA GLY A 272 15.62 -15.28 3.03
C GLY A 272 15.60 -14.00 3.88
N PHE A 273 16.16 -12.91 3.39
CA PHE A 273 16.20 -11.62 4.07
C PHE A 273 15.61 -10.52 3.19
N ASP A 274 14.78 -9.67 3.78
CA ASP A 274 14.17 -8.56 3.04
C ASP A 274 15.18 -7.48 2.71
N GLU A 275 15.17 -7.01 1.47
CA GLU A 275 15.73 -5.72 1.06
C GLU A 275 14.67 -4.62 1.13
N VAL A 276 15.13 -3.39 1.24
CA VAL A 276 14.28 -2.20 1.25
C VAL A 276 14.52 -1.37 -0.01
N PHE A 277 13.55 -1.37 -0.91
CA PHE A 277 13.54 -0.55 -2.11
C PHE A 277 12.84 0.79 -1.86
N MET A 278 13.50 1.88 -2.22
CA MET A 278 12.97 3.24 -2.17
C MET A 278 12.76 3.79 -3.58
N ASN A 279 11.50 3.97 -3.95
CA ASN A 279 11.10 4.56 -5.23
C ASN A 279 11.08 6.08 -5.11
N ASN A 280 11.91 6.76 -5.89
CA ASN A 280 12.06 8.21 -5.90
C ASN A 280 11.52 8.85 -7.18
N ILE A 281 11.16 10.14 -7.12
CA ILE A 281 10.75 10.92 -8.30
C ILE A 281 11.86 11.89 -8.71
N ALA A 282 12.28 11.81 -9.97
CA ALA A 282 13.35 12.63 -10.57
C ALA A 282 14.69 12.56 -9.80
N GLU A 283 14.91 11.49 -9.07
CA GLU A 283 16.13 11.14 -8.35
C GLU A 283 16.36 9.64 -8.43
N PRO A 284 17.61 9.15 -8.27
CA PRO A 284 17.88 7.73 -8.27
C PRO A 284 17.06 6.96 -7.23
N ASN A 285 16.50 5.83 -7.63
CA ASN A 285 15.98 4.84 -6.70
C ASN A 285 17.11 4.25 -5.86
N LYS A 286 16.79 3.74 -4.67
CA LYS A 286 17.74 3.12 -3.76
C LYS A 286 17.28 1.74 -3.37
N LEU A 287 18.23 0.84 -3.10
CA LEU A 287 17.99 -0.47 -2.54
C LEU A 287 18.95 -0.69 -1.37
N PHE A 288 18.44 -1.18 -0.26
CA PHE A 288 19.23 -1.44 0.94
C PHE A 288 19.03 -2.88 1.40
N LYS A 289 20.08 -3.47 1.93
CA LYS A 289 19.99 -4.67 2.77
C LYS A 289 20.41 -4.33 4.19
N ILE A 290 20.04 -5.18 5.12
CA ILE A 290 20.49 -5.11 6.51
C ILE A 290 21.63 -6.09 6.68
N ASN A 291 22.78 -5.59 7.12
CA ASN A 291 23.94 -6.45 7.38
C ASN A 291 23.87 -7.12 8.74
N GLU A 292 24.81 -8.04 9.02
CA GLU A 292 24.92 -8.81 10.28
C GLU A 292 25.00 -7.92 11.55
N ASN A 293 25.39 -6.64 11.40
CA ASN A 293 25.45 -5.68 12.51
C ASN A 293 24.15 -4.84 12.64
N GLY A 294 23.08 -5.19 11.92
CA GLY A 294 21.81 -4.48 11.93
C GLY A 294 21.85 -3.09 11.27
N LYS A 295 22.79 -2.84 10.35
CA LYS A 295 22.93 -1.57 9.64
C LYS A 295 22.49 -1.69 8.20
N PHE A 296 21.84 -0.67 7.70
CA PHE A 296 21.49 -0.55 6.29
C PHE A 296 22.75 -0.32 5.43
N GLU A 297 22.91 -1.14 4.41
CA GLU A 297 23.94 -1.01 3.38
C GLU A 297 23.28 -0.84 2.02
N GLU A 298 23.67 0.21 1.29
CA GLU A 298 23.09 0.48 -0.03
C GLU A 298 23.63 -0.51 -1.07
N ILE A 299 22.71 -1.20 -1.75
CA ILE A 299 23.01 -2.10 -2.87
C ILE A 299 23.05 -1.28 -4.16
N LYS A 300 24.08 -1.45 -4.96
CA LYS A 300 24.23 -0.74 -6.22
C LYS A 300 23.23 -1.25 -7.27
N LEU A 301 22.20 -0.46 -7.52
CA LEU A 301 21.25 -0.70 -8.59
C LEU A 301 21.88 -0.47 -9.98
N LYS A 302 21.35 -1.20 -10.98
CA LYS A 302 21.67 -1.01 -12.41
C LYS A 302 20.50 -0.31 -13.11
N THR A 303 19.65 -1.06 -13.79
CA THR A 303 18.50 -0.54 -14.55
C THR A 303 17.42 0.04 -13.63
N ALA A 304 17.17 -0.57 -12.46
CA ALA A 304 16.19 -0.07 -11.48
C ALA A 304 16.63 1.22 -10.76
N LEU A 305 17.84 1.74 -11.03
CA LEU A 305 18.31 3.02 -10.50
C LEU A 305 17.46 4.21 -10.99
N GLU A 306 16.99 4.17 -12.23
CA GLU A 306 16.05 5.14 -12.84
C GLU A 306 16.35 6.61 -12.52
N THR A 307 17.54 7.08 -12.80
CA THR A 307 17.99 8.46 -12.46
C THR A 307 17.10 9.58 -12.96
N GLN A 308 16.25 9.33 -13.95
CA GLN A 308 15.28 10.24 -14.56
C GLN A 308 13.84 9.72 -14.43
N GLY A 309 13.61 8.73 -13.57
CA GLY A 309 12.30 8.16 -13.31
C GLY A 309 11.38 9.12 -12.54
N PHE A 310 10.12 9.23 -12.96
CA PHE A 310 9.08 9.91 -12.20
C PHE A 310 8.22 8.87 -11.47
N GLY A 311 8.89 8.02 -10.69
CA GLY A 311 8.26 6.93 -9.95
C GLY A 311 7.20 7.42 -8.98
N THR A 312 6.04 6.77 -8.96
CA THR A 312 4.89 7.16 -8.13
C THR A 312 4.42 6.06 -7.19
N GLY A 313 4.36 4.83 -7.66
CA GLY A 313 3.99 3.66 -6.88
C GLY A 313 4.81 2.45 -7.29
N ALA A 314 4.85 1.45 -6.43
CA ALA A 314 5.48 0.17 -6.72
C ALA A 314 4.80 -0.97 -5.94
N ALA A 315 4.88 -2.17 -6.46
CA ALA A 315 4.49 -3.39 -5.76
C ALA A 315 5.34 -4.57 -6.26
N VAL A 316 5.34 -5.65 -5.46
CA VAL A 316 6.07 -6.87 -5.77
C VAL A 316 5.14 -8.07 -5.84
N ALA A 317 5.40 -8.98 -6.76
CA ALA A 317 4.75 -10.27 -6.86
C ALA A 317 5.66 -11.24 -7.63
N ASP A 318 5.58 -12.53 -7.29
CA ASP A 318 6.08 -13.62 -8.14
C ASP A 318 5.02 -13.89 -9.22
N ILE A 319 5.08 -13.11 -10.32
CA ILE A 319 4.02 -13.11 -11.34
C ILE A 319 4.22 -14.22 -12.39
N ASP A 320 5.43 -14.72 -12.54
CA ASP A 320 5.76 -15.84 -13.44
C ASP A 320 5.90 -17.18 -12.69
N ASN A 321 5.75 -17.19 -11.37
CA ASN A 321 5.77 -18.34 -10.48
C ASN A 321 7.12 -19.10 -10.48
N ASP A 322 8.25 -18.40 -10.56
CA ASP A 322 9.57 -18.99 -10.45
C ASP A 322 10.23 -18.82 -9.07
N GLY A 323 9.56 -18.16 -8.13
CA GLY A 323 9.98 -17.95 -6.75
C GLY A 323 10.84 -16.72 -6.53
N ILE A 324 11.06 -15.90 -7.56
CA ILE A 324 11.77 -14.63 -7.48
C ILE A 324 10.77 -13.51 -7.72
N LEU A 325 10.73 -12.55 -6.82
CA LEU A 325 9.75 -11.46 -6.91
C LEU A 325 10.09 -10.48 -8.04
N GLU A 326 9.09 -10.17 -8.88
CA GLU A 326 9.14 -9.03 -9.78
C GLU A 326 8.68 -7.76 -9.07
N LEU A 327 9.41 -6.67 -9.32
CA LEU A 327 9.08 -5.32 -8.89
C LEU A 327 8.48 -4.53 -10.05
N LEU A 328 7.20 -4.20 -9.96
CA LEU A 328 6.56 -3.25 -10.89
C LEU A 328 6.66 -1.84 -10.32
N VAL A 329 7.21 -0.91 -11.11
CA VAL A 329 7.26 0.52 -10.80
C VAL A 329 6.35 1.28 -11.75
N SER A 330 5.43 2.06 -11.20
CA SER A 330 4.58 2.98 -11.95
C SER A 330 5.16 4.40 -11.95
N HIS A 331 4.88 5.15 -13.02
CA HIS A 331 5.42 6.50 -13.24
C HIS A 331 4.31 7.47 -13.62
N GLY A 332 4.58 8.77 -13.58
CA GLY A 332 3.76 9.72 -14.31
C GLY A 332 3.29 10.99 -13.62
N GLU A 333 3.81 11.40 -12.47
CA GLU A 333 3.31 12.61 -11.79
C GLU A 333 3.43 13.89 -12.64
N SER A 334 4.57 14.08 -13.29
CA SER A 334 4.85 15.31 -14.07
C SER A 334 5.05 15.04 -15.54
N LYS A 335 5.26 13.79 -15.92
CA LYS A 335 5.50 13.35 -17.30
C LYS A 335 5.09 11.90 -17.47
N ALA A 336 4.33 11.61 -18.52
CA ALA A 336 4.03 10.24 -18.90
C ALA A 336 5.31 9.45 -19.17
N GLN A 337 5.45 8.30 -18.51
CA GLN A 337 6.54 7.35 -18.67
C GLN A 337 5.97 5.93 -18.67
N PRO A 338 6.60 4.96 -19.33
CA PRO A 338 6.14 3.58 -19.32
C PRO A 338 6.24 2.98 -17.93
N LEU A 339 5.40 2.00 -17.65
CA LEU A 339 5.58 1.09 -16.50
C LEU A 339 6.86 0.29 -16.70
N THR A 340 7.59 0.02 -15.62
CA THR A 340 8.78 -0.83 -15.67
C THR A 340 8.63 -2.02 -14.73
N LEU A 341 9.01 -3.19 -15.23
CA LEU A 341 9.05 -4.43 -14.46
C LEU A 341 10.51 -4.86 -14.30
N TYR A 342 10.92 -5.03 -13.06
CA TYR A 342 12.28 -5.47 -12.70
C TYR A 342 12.23 -6.83 -12.03
N LYS A 343 13.25 -7.62 -12.29
CA LYS A 343 13.52 -8.89 -11.62
C LYS A 343 14.97 -8.93 -11.19
N ALA A 344 15.24 -9.37 -9.98
CA ALA A 344 16.61 -9.54 -9.51
C ALA A 344 17.33 -10.63 -10.32
N LYS A 345 18.58 -10.38 -10.64
CA LYS A 345 19.46 -11.42 -11.19
C LYS A 345 20.14 -12.14 -10.04
N VAL A 346 19.58 -13.27 -9.64
CA VAL A 346 20.10 -14.07 -8.55
C VAL A 346 21.29 -14.94 -9.00
N GLU A 347 22.33 -15.04 -8.16
CA GLU A 347 23.49 -15.89 -8.42
C GLU A 347 23.26 -17.33 -7.92
N LYS A 348 22.45 -17.50 -6.85
CA LYS A 348 22.06 -18.79 -6.29
C LYS A 348 20.57 -18.99 -6.47
N ASN A 349 20.17 -20.12 -7.00
CA ASN A 349 18.76 -20.49 -7.09
C ASN A 349 18.37 -21.22 -5.79
N ASN A 350 18.00 -20.46 -4.76
CA ASN A 350 17.48 -21.02 -3.53
C ASN A 350 16.10 -21.63 -3.79
N LYS A 351 15.72 -22.62 -2.99
CA LYS A 351 14.38 -23.19 -3.05
C LYS A 351 13.39 -22.23 -2.39
N TYR A 352 12.16 -22.23 -2.84
CA TYR A 352 11.10 -21.43 -2.27
C TYR A 352 9.86 -22.28 -1.97
N LEU A 353 9.01 -21.77 -1.09
CA LEU A 353 7.69 -22.30 -0.79
C LEU A 353 6.68 -21.16 -0.89
N ARG A 354 5.72 -21.31 -1.78
CA ARG A 354 4.61 -20.35 -1.87
C ARG A 354 3.48 -20.78 -0.94
N ILE A 355 3.12 -19.93 0.01
CA ILE A 355 1.97 -20.10 0.90
C ILE A 355 0.93 -19.05 0.51
N LYS A 356 -0.30 -19.48 0.24
CA LYS A 356 -1.44 -18.59 0.02
C LYS A 356 -2.39 -18.74 1.21
N PRO A 357 -2.25 -17.91 2.26
CA PRO A 357 -3.21 -17.94 3.36
C PRO A 357 -4.55 -17.44 2.86
N ILE A 358 -5.61 -18.12 3.27
CA ILE A 358 -7.00 -17.75 2.95
C ILE A 358 -7.78 -17.50 4.24
N ASN A 359 -8.68 -16.52 4.20
CA ASN A 359 -9.60 -16.25 5.29
C ASN A 359 -10.74 -17.28 5.35
N LYS A 360 -11.61 -17.16 6.35
CA LYS A 360 -12.76 -18.06 6.54
C LYS A 360 -13.79 -18.00 5.41
N PHE A 361 -13.74 -17.02 4.52
CA PHE A 361 -14.64 -16.85 3.37
C PHE A 361 -14.03 -17.37 2.06
N GLY A 362 -12.74 -17.74 2.06
CA GLY A 362 -12.05 -18.29 0.89
C GLY A 362 -11.18 -17.28 0.12
N ALA A 363 -11.22 -16.02 0.48
CA ALA A 363 -10.38 -14.97 -0.10
C ALA A 363 -8.96 -14.95 0.50
N PRO A 364 -7.97 -14.29 -0.14
CA PRO A 364 -6.66 -14.07 0.44
C PRO A 364 -6.74 -13.38 1.81
N ALA A 365 -6.03 -13.96 2.80
CA ALA A 365 -5.93 -13.37 4.13
C ALA A 365 -4.88 -12.25 4.11
N ARG A 366 -5.34 -11.00 3.98
CA ARG A 366 -4.48 -9.81 3.95
C ARG A 366 -3.93 -9.51 5.35
N GLY A 367 -2.60 -9.46 5.48
CA GLY A 367 -1.94 -9.19 6.75
C GLY A 367 -1.81 -10.42 7.67
N ALA A 368 -1.99 -11.64 7.14
CA ALA A 368 -1.79 -12.89 7.86
C ALA A 368 -0.29 -13.21 8.03
#